data_0341bf33a63199a1cfa4cdc8059a66f4
#
_entry.id   0341bf33a63199a1cfa4cdc8059a66f4
#
_cell.length_a   1.000
_cell.length_b   1.000
_cell.length_c   1.000
_cell.angle_alpha   90.00
_cell.angle_beta   90.00
_cell.angle_gamma   90.00
#
_symmetry.space_group_name_H-M   'P 1'
#
loop_
_entity.id
_entity.type
_entity.pdbx_description
1 polymer ?
#
loop_
_entity_poly.entity_id
_entity_poly.type
_entity_poly.pdbx_seq_one_letter_code
_entity_poly.pdbx_strand_id
1 'polypeptide(L)'
;MNVRLEGNWRFLDVPSLVNFERRAIGYDRLFKRIIDMPENDNQSYPPHNLIKESDTEFKIELALAGFSKKEVKVVQEEQRLTISGNNSEKEGNENILHKGIASRAFTKTFDLAENIEVTEASFENGMVIIKLRQDIPEDKMPKLIEFK
;
A
#
# COMPACT_ATOMS: atom_id res chain seq x y z
N MET A 1 23.25 -8.99 -10.52
CA MET A 1 22.32 -10.12 -10.40
C MET A 1 20.91 -9.57 -10.56
N ASN A 2 20.25 -9.89 -11.67
CA ASN A 2 18.90 -9.41 -11.93
C ASN A 2 17.92 -10.40 -11.30
N VAL A 3 17.26 -9.99 -10.24
CA VAL A 3 16.17 -10.78 -9.66
C VAL A 3 14.88 -10.44 -10.41
N ARG A 4 14.49 -11.34 -11.30
CA ARG A 4 13.21 -11.25 -12.01
C ARG A 4 12.15 -11.91 -11.13
N LEU A 5 11.29 -11.11 -10.51
CA LEU A 5 10.11 -11.62 -9.85
C LEU A 5 8.97 -11.65 -10.87
N GLU A 6 8.37 -12.82 -11.06
CA GLU A 6 7.29 -13.03 -12.01
C GLU A 6 6.11 -12.09 -11.71
N GLY A 7 5.72 -11.32 -12.72
CA GLY A 7 4.49 -10.54 -12.76
C GLY A 7 4.56 -9.07 -12.35
N ASN A 8 5.61 -8.59 -11.70
CA ASN A 8 5.79 -7.16 -11.42
C ASN A 8 7.26 -6.75 -11.55
N TRP A 9 7.50 -5.74 -12.35
CA TRP A 9 8.80 -5.18 -12.63
C TRP A 9 9.39 -4.49 -11.39
N ARG A 10 10.07 -5.23 -10.55
CA ARG A 10 10.94 -4.67 -9.53
C ARG A 10 12.37 -5.06 -9.84
N PHE A 11 13.05 -4.16 -10.51
CA PHE A 11 14.50 -4.26 -10.67
C PHE A 11 15.16 -3.58 -9.46
N LEU A 12 15.46 -4.35 -8.44
CA LEU A 12 16.48 -3.96 -7.50
C LEU A 12 17.81 -4.52 -8.06
N ASP A 13 18.36 -3.77 -8.99
CA ASP A 13 19.77 -3.93 -9.34
C ASP A 13 20.57 -3.39 -8.16
N VAL A 14 21.19 -4.28 -7.41
CA VAL A 14 21.96 -3.92 -6.21
C VAL A 14 23.03 -2.86 -6.49
N PRO A 15 23.78 -2.92 -7.61
CA PRO A 15 24.70 -1.86 -7.99
C PRO A 15 24.03 -0.50 -8.22
N SER A 16 22.85 -0.47 -8.83
CA SER A 16 22.10 0.76 -9.05
C SER A 16 21.62 1.38 -7.75
N LEU A 17 21.20 0.57 -6.79
CA LEU A 17 20.80 1.02 -5.46
C LEU A 17 21.98 1.62 -4.70
N VAL A 18 23.15 1.00 -4.73
CA VAL A 18 24.38 1.51 -4.12
C VAL A 18 24.80 2.83 -4.76
N ASN A 19 24.72 2.94 -6.08
CA ASN A 19 25.03 4.18 -6.79
C ASN A 19 24.03 5.29 -6.46
N PHE A 20 22.76 4.95 -6.29
CA PHE A 20 21.74 5.91 -5.86
C PHE A 20 22.03 6.40 -4.43
N GLU A 21 22.34 5.50 -3.49
CA GLU A 21 22.65 5.85 -2.10
C GLU A 21 23.79 6.87 -1.99
N ARG A 22 24.83 6.73 -2.81
CA ARG A 22 25.97 7.67 -2.82
C ARG A 22 25.63 9.07 -3.30
N ARG A 23 24.52 9.25 -4.01
CA ARG A 23 24.07 10.49 -4.62
C ARG A 23 22.81 11.05 -4.02
N ALA A 24 22.14 10.24 -3.19
CA ALA A 24 20.85 10.59 -2.60
C ALA A 24 21.04 11.46 -1.35
N ILE A 25 20.29 12.54 -1.28
CA ILE A 25 20.28 13.46 -0.13
C ILE A 25 18.83 13.58 0.35
N GLY A 26 18.59 13.30 1.64
CA GLY A 26 17.27 13.40 2.24
C GLY A 26 16.39 12.18 2.10
N TYR A 27 16.93 11.05 1.64
CA TYR A 27 16.21 9.78 1.48
C TYR A 27 16.37 8.81 2.66
N ASP A 28 17.00 9.23 3.75
CA ASP A 28 17.31 8.36 4.90
C ASP A 28 16.05 7.70 5.47
N ARG A 29 14.94 8.41 5.53
CA ARG A 29 13.66 7.89 6.01
C ARG A 29 13.11 6.80 5.09
N LEU A 30 13.25 6.98 3.78
CA LEU A 30 12.80 5.99 2.79
C LEU A 30 13.62 4.70 2.91
N PHE A 31 14.95 4.82 2.98
CA PHE A 31 15.84 3.66 3.15
C PHE A 31 15.56 2.93 4.45
N LYS A 32 15.37 3.65 5.55
CA LYS A 32 14.99 3.05 6.81
C LYS A 32 13.68 2.27 6.70
N ARG A 33 12.67 2.83 6.06
CA ARG A 33 11.38 2.15 5.85
C ARG A 33 11.54 0.87 5.02
N ILE A 34 12.41 0.87 4.01
CA ILE A 34 12.70 -0.31 3.18
C ILE A 34 13.41 -1.39 4.01
N ILE A 35 14.38 -1.00 4.83
CA ILE A 35 15.15 -1.92 5.68
C ILE A 35 14.28 -2.52 6.79
N ASP A 36 13.40 -1.71 7.37
CA ASP A 36 12.51 -2.13 8.46
C ASP A 36 11.27 -2.91 7.96
N MET A 37 11.12 -3.08 6.63
CA MET A 37 10.04 -3.92 6.09
C MET A 37 10.27 -5.39 6.47
N PRO A 38 9.27 -6.07 7.03
CA PRO A 38 9.40 -7.47 7.34
C PRO A 38 9.63 -8.29 6.07
N GLU A 39 10.62 -9.19 6.09
CA GLU A 39 10.97 -10.06 4.96
C GLU A 39 9.83 -10.99 4.54
N ASN A 40 8.92 -11.27 5.46
CA ASN A 40 7.76 -12.13 5.25
C ASN A 40 6.48 -11.34 5.43
N ASP A 41 6.13 -10.51 4.47
CA ASP A 41 4.76 -10.02 4.37
C ASP A 41 3.86 -11.13 3.82
N ASN A 42 3.65 -12.17 4.63
CA ASN A 42 2.64 -13.21 4.40
C ASN A 42 1.21 -12.67 4.50
N GLN A 43 1.04 -11.36 4.38
CA GLN A 43 -0.27 -10.72 4.39
C GLN A 43 -0.92 -10.80 3.02
N SER A 44 -1.07 -12.02 2.52
CA SER A 44 -1.90 -12.27 1.33
C SER A 44 -3.39 -12.00 1.61
N TYR A 45 -3.77 -11.85 2.87
CA TYR A 45 -5.13 -11.58 3.29
C TYR A 45 -5.27 -10.16 3.87
N PRO A 46 -6.32 -9.42 3.46
CA PRO A 46 -7.27 -9.76 2.42
C PRO A 46 -6.67 -9.64 0.99
N PRO A 47 -7.22 -10.40 0.03
CA PRO A 47 -6.86 -10.23 -1.37
C PRO A 47 -7.12 -8.80 -1.81
N HIS A 48 -6.19 -8.22 -2.56
CA HIS A 48 -6.32 -6.84 -3.02
C HIS A 48 -5.71 -6.65 -4.40
N ASN A 49 -6.21 -5.64 -5.09
CA ASN A 49 -5.65 -5.11 -6.31
C ASN A 49 -5.12 -3.69 -6.05
N LEU A 50 -3.97 -3.38 -6.60
CA LEU A 50 -3.43 -2.03 -6.64
C LEU A 50 -3.38 -1.59 -8.11
N ILE A 51 -4.14 -0.56 -8.45
CA ILE A 51 -4.38 -0.12 -9.81
C ILE A 51 -3.88 1.31 -9.97
N LYS A 52 -3.09 1.55 -11.01
CA LYS A 52 -2.74 2.89 -11.47
C LYS A 52 -3.70 3.27 -12.59
N GLU A 53 -4.62 4.19 -12.33
CA GLU A 53 -5.63 4.62 -13.30
C GLU A 53 -5.10 5.71 -14.24
N SER A 54 -4.22 6.59 -13.73
CA SER A 54 -3.52 7.61 -14.50
C SER A 54 -2.15 7.89 -13.86
N ASP A 55 -1.43 8.89 -14.34
CA ASP A 55 -0.14 9.26 -13.74
C ASP A 55 -0.27 9.80 -12.32
N THR A 56 -1.45 10.28 -11.95
CA THR A 56 -1.72 10.88 -10.64
C THR A 56 -2.81 10.18 -9.85
N GLU A 57 -3.51 9.21 -10.43
CA GLU A 57 -4.65 8.55 -9.81
C GLU A 57 -4.40 7.07 -9.60
N PHE A 58 -4.68 6.61 -8.39
CA PHE A 58 -4.51 5.24 -7.96
C PHE A 58 -5.79 4.72 -7.32
N LYS A 59 -5.97 3.41 -7.37
CA LYS A 59 -7.10 2.74 -6.74
C LYS A 59 -6.63 1.47 -6.05
N ILE A 60 -7.13 1.25 -4.84
CA ILE A 60 -6.96 0.00 -4.10
C ILE A 60 -8.32 -0.67 -4.00
N GLU A 61 -8.38 -1.94 -4.33
CA GLU A 61 -9.56 -2.78 -4.19
C GLU A 61 -9.25 -3.94 -3.24
N LEU A 62 -10.03 -4.08 -2.17
CA LEU A 62 -9.90 -5.21 -1.24
C LEU A 62 -11.17 -6.05 -1.26
N ALA A 63 -11.00 -7.35 -1.35
CA ALA A 63 -12.10 -8.30 -1.24
C ALA A 63 -12.33 -8.68 0.23
N LEU A 64 -13.45 -8.22 0.79
CA LEU A 64 -13.81 -8.39 2.19
C LEU A 64 -15.17 -9.07 2.34
N ALA A 65 -15.31 -10.26 1.75
CA ALA A 65 -16.51 -11.06 1.89
C ALA A 65 -16.77 -11.39 3.37
N GLY A 66 -17.99 -11.13 3.83
CA GLY A 66 -18.41 -11.40 5.19
C GLY A 66 -18.16 -10.28 6.20
N PHE A 67 -17.52 -9.18 5.79
CA PHE A 67 -17.40 -7.96 6.59
C PHE A 67 -18.54 -7.00 6.31
N SER A 68 -18.94 -6.27 7.34
CA SER A 68 -19.82 -5.10 7.21
C SER A 68 -18.99 -3.81 7.20
N LYS A 69 -19.57 -2.74 6.71
CA LYS A 69 -18.91 -1.42 6.69
C LYS A 69 -18.45 -0.95 8.07
N LYS A 70 -19.17 -1.33 9.13
CA LYS A 70 -18.84 -0.95 10.51
C LYS A 70 -17.62 -1.66 11.08
N GLU A 71 -17.26 -2.81 10.51
CA GLU A 71 -16.16 -3.64 10.95
C GLU A 71 -14.83 -3.26 10.30
N VAL A 72 -14.85 -2.36 9.32
CA VAL A 72 -13.68 -1.94 8.56
C VAL A 72 -13.35 -0.48 8.84
N LYS A 73 -12.07 -0.20 9.07
CA LYS A 73 -11.54 1.16 9.25
C LYS A 73 -10.44 1.42 8.23
N VAL A 74 -10.44 2.64 7.70
CA VAL A 74 -9.41 3.15 6.80
C VAL A 74 -8.84 4.42 7.43
N VAL A 75 -7.54 4.44 7.67
CA VAL A 75 -6.84 5.56 8.30
C VAL A 75 -5.63 5.92 7.46
N GLN A 76 -5.53 7.18 7.09
CA GLN A 76 -4.31 7.75 6.51
C GLN A 76 -3.60 8.58 7.57
N GLU A 77 -2.35 8.26 7.82
CA GLU A 77 -1.47 8.99 8.72
C GLU A 77 -0.17 9.29 7.98
N GLU A 78 0.05 10.55 7.67
CA GLU A 78 1.16 11.00 6.84
C GLU A 78 1.26 10.20 5.52
N GLN A 79 2.35 9.46 5.34
CA GLN A 79 2.64 8.63 4.17
C GLN A 79 2.26 7.15 4.37
N ARG A 80 1.33 6.87 5.27
CA ARG A 80 0.88 5.51 5.57
C ARG A 80 -0.63 5.42 5.53
N LEU A 81 -1.12 4.47 4.76
CA LEU A 81 -2.53 4.10 4.72
C LEU A 81 -2.69 2.76 5.41
N THR A 82 -3.51 2.72 6.44
CA THR A 82 -3.82 1.49 7.18
C THR A 82 -5.29 1.14 7.02
N ILE A 83 -5.54 -0.08 6.59
CA ILE A 83 -6.88 -0.66 6.46
C ILE A 83 -6.95 -1.81 7.44
N SER A 84 -7.89 -1.76 8.35
CA SER A 84 -8.10 -2.80 9.35
C SER A 84 -9.54 -3.28 9.39
N GLY A 85 -9.73 -4.55 9.62
CA GLY A 85 -11.02 -5.17 9.81
C GLY A 85 -11.02 -6.05 11.05
N ASN A 86 -12.09 -5.98 11.83
CA ASN A 86 -12.29 -6.84 12.98
C ASN A 86 -13.64 -7.54 12.84
N ASN A 87 -13.61 -8.85 12.85
CA ASN A 87 -14.79 -9.71 12.71
C ASN A 87 -14.83 -10.70 13.89
N SER A 88 -14.89 -10.16 15.09
CA SER A 88 -14.78 -10.95 16.34
C SER A 88 -16.03 -11.80 16.68
N GLU A 89 -17.15 -11.65 15.95
CA GLU A 89 -18.43 -12.25 16.34
C GLU A 89 -18.83 -13.48 15.52
N LYS A 90 -18.03 -13.89 14.53
CA LYS A 90 -18.43 -14.97 13.60
C LYS A 90 -17.66 -16.28 13.78
N GLU A 91 -17.10 -16.52 14.95
CA GLU A 91 -16.58 -17.82 15.30
C GLU A 91 -17.74 -18.74 15.69
N GLY A 92 -17.89 -19.85 14.98
CA GLY A 92 -18.73 -20.95 15.43
C GLY A 92 -19.82 -21.42 14.48
N ASN A 93 -19.49 -21.74 13.24
CA ASN A 93 -20.32 -22.66 12.46
C ASN A 93 -19.69 -24.05 12.47
N GLU A 94 -20.08 -24.85 13.44
CA GLU A 94 -19.60 -26.23 13.65
C GLU A 94 -19.94 -27.20 12.49
N ASN A 95 -20.76 -26.75 11.53
CA ASN A 95 -21.24 -27.56 10.41
C ASN A 95 -20.60 -27.21 9.05
N ILE A 96 -19.49 -26.43 9.03
CA ILE A 96 -18.78 -26.12 7.79
C ILE A 96 -17.94 -27.35 7.39
N LEU A 97 -18.28 -27.98 6.25
CA LEU A 97 -17.50 -29.09 5.70
C LEU A 97 -16.20 -28.63 5.02
N HIS A 98 -16.19 -27.43 4.47
CA HIS A 98 -15.01 -26.81 3.85
C HIS A 98 -15.08 -25.30 4.02
N LYS A 99 -14.05 -24.71 4.61
CA LYS A 99 -13.95 -23.27 4.80
C LYS A 99 -12.95 -22.66 3.81
N GLY A 100 -13.46 -22.19 2.69
CA GLY A 100 -12.67 -21.52 1.66
C GLY A 100 -12.66 -19.98 1.75
N ILE A 101 -13.63 -19.40 2.50
CA ILE A 101 -13.74 -17.95 2.70
C ILE A 101 -13.17 -17.60 4.07
N ALA A 102 -12.07 -16.86 4.07
CA ALA A 102 -11.50 -16.35 5.30
C ALA A 102 -12.23 -15.07 5.73
N SER A 103 -12.72 -15.07 6.98
CA SER A 103 -13.34 -13.91 7.63
C SER A 103 -12.63 -13.69 8.96
N ARG A 104 -11.41 -13.20 8.91
CA ARG A 104 -10.57 -13.00 10.09
C ARG A 104 -10.15 -11.55 10.23
N ALA A 105 -9.83 -11.13 11.45
CA ALA A 105 -9.26 -9.83 11.71
C ALA A 105 -7.96 -9.65 10.91
N PHE A 106 -7.77 -8.46 10.37
CA PHE A 106 -6.59 -8.12 9.58
C PHE A 106 -6.18 -6.66 9.80
N THR A 107 -4.94 -6.38 9.51
CA THR A 107 -4.40 -5.03 9.36
C THR A 107 -3.53 -5.02 8.12
N LYS A 108 -3.88 -4.21 7.14
CA LYS A 108 -3.14 -4.03 5.89
C LYS A 108 -2.61 -2.62 5.81
N THR A 109 -1.33 -2.49 5.53
CA THR A 109 -0.65 -1.19 5.47
C THR A 109 -0.07 -0.96 4.08
N PHE A 110 -0.29 0.23 3.55
CA PHE A 110 0.31 0.70 2.30
C PHE A 110 1.17 1.93 2.58
N ASP A 111 2.33 1.97 2.00
CA ASP A 111 3.22 3.11 2.05
C ASP A 111 2.96 4.03 0.86
N LEU A 112 2.65 5.29 1.14
CA LEU A 112 2.34 6.30 0.15
C LEU A 112 3.56 7.17 -0.14
N ALA A 113 3.72 7.56 -1.40
CA ALA A 113 4.67 8.59 -1.75
C ALA A 113 4.20 9.96 -1.23
N GLU A 114 5.08 10.96 -1.31
CA GLU A 114 4.73 12.33 -0.94
C GLU A 114 3.57 12.86 -1.80
N ASN A 115 2.72 13.66 -1.18
CA ASN A 115 1.58 14.32 -1.82
C ASN A 115 0.51 13.35 -2.36
N ILE A 116 0.43 12.14 -1.84
CA ILE A 116 -0.68 11.22 -2.12
C ILE A 116 -1.71 11.30 -0.98
N GLU A 117 -2.95 11.52 -1.36
CA GLU A 117 -4.09 11.59 -0.45
C GLU A 117 -5.22 10.69 -0.90
N VAL A 118 -5.94 10.15 0.08
CA VAL A 118 -7.20 9.44 -0.18
C VAL A 118 -8.27 10.45 -0.55
N THR A 119 -8.85 10.29 -1.72
CA THR A 119 -9.94 11.15 -2.22
C THR A 119 -11.30 10.56 -1.93
N GLU A 120 -11.42 9.24 -1.93
CA GLU A 120 -12.68 8.55 -1.73
C GLU A 120 -12.43 7.15 -1.16
N ALA A 121 -13.31 6.71 -0.26
CA ALA A 121 -13.36 5.33 0.19
C ALA A 121 -14.83 4.86 0.20
N SER A 122 -15.09 3.73 -0.42
CA SER A 122 -16.41 3.11 -0.49
C SER A 122 -16.37 1.65 -0.08
N PHE A 123 -17.49 1.16 0.41
CA PHE A 123 -17.69 -0.25 0.75
C PHE A 123 -19.00 -0.72 0.10
N GLU A 124 -18.89 -1.54 -0.92
CA GLU A 124 -20.03 -2.05 -1.68
C GLU A 124 -19.79 -3.49 -2.11
N ASN A 125 -20.83 -4.32 -2.03
CA ASN A 125 -20.80 -5.70 -2.52
C ASN A 125 -19.63 -6.54 -1.95
N GLY A 126 -19.24 -6.31 -0.70
CA GLY A 126 -18.11 -6.99 -0.08
C GLY A 126 -16.74 -6.51 -0.56
N MET A 127 -16.69 -5.40 -1.28
CA MET A 127 -15.45 -4.78 -1.76
C MET A 127 -15.22 -3.43 -1.08
N VAL A 128 -14.01 -3.20 -0.61
CA VAL A 128 -13.54 -1.87 -0.23
C VAL A 128 -12.78 -1.29 -1.41
N ILE A 129 -13.18 -0.12 -1.84
CA ILE A 129 -12.55 0.62 -2.93
C ILE A 129 -12.04 1.94 -2.38
N ILE A 130 -10.75 2.17 -2.51
CA ILE A 130 -10.08 3.39 -2.04
C ILE A 130 -9.43 4.05 -3.25
N LYS A 131 -9.81 5.30 -3.51
CA LYS A 131 -9.21 6.12 -4.54
C LYS A 131 -8.21 7.08 -3.92
N LEU A 132 -7.07 7.21 -4.55
CA LEU A 132 -6.00 8.10 -4.12
C LEU A 132 -5.56 8.96 -5.30
N ARG A 133 -5.15 10.18 -4.98
CA ARG A 133 -4.59 11.10 -5.96
C ARG A 133 -3.28 11.66 -5.45
N GLN A 134 -2.32 11.80 -6.36
CA GLN A 134 -1.07 12.48 -6.12
C GLN A 134 -1.15 13.90 -6.65
N ASP A 135 -0.97 14.88 -5.78
CA ASP A 135 -0.80 16.25 -6.19
C ASP A 135 0.67 16.46 -6.58
N ILE A 136 0.92 16.61 -7.87
CA ILE A 136 2.25 16.91 -8.38
C ILE A 136 2.43 18.43 -8.26
N PRO A 137 3.38 18.93 -7.45
CA PRO A 137 3.71 20.36 -7.43
C PRO A 137 4.11 20.81 -8.84
N GLU A 138 3.69 22.01 -9.23
CA GLU A 138 4.14 22.61 -10.49
C GLU A 138 5.67 22.53 -10.59
N ASP A 139 6.17 22.18 -11.78
CA ASP A 139 7.60 21.97 -12.04
C ASP A 139 8.42 23.10 -11.43
N LYS A 140 9.22 22.75 -10.43
CA LYS A 140 10.16 23.71 -9.87
C LYS A 140 11.20 24.03 -10.94
N MET A 141 11.17 25.23 -11.45
CA MET A 141 12.16 25.69 -12.43
C MET A 141 13.57 25.52 -11.87
N PRO A 142 14.56 25.19 -12.73
CA PRO A 142 15.95 25.12 -12.31
C PRO A 142 16.38 26.39 -11.58
N LYS A 143 16.95 26.22 -10.40
CA LYS A 143 17.43 27.32 -9.58
C LYS A 143 18.94 27.39 -9.65
N LEU A 144 19.46 28.51 -10.11
CA LEU A 144 20.87 28.80 -10.00
C LEU A 144 21.23 29.21 -8.57
N ILE A 145 22.25 28.58 -8.01
CA ILE A 145 22.73 28.86 -6.66
C ILE A 145 24.06 29.61 -6.80
N GLU A 146 24.08 30.83 -6.28
CA GLU A 146 25.28 31.64 -6.25
C GLU A 146 26.16 31.30 -5.04
N PHE A 147 27.45 31.28 -5.24
CA PHE A 147 28.41 31.11 -4.15
C PHE A 147 28.50 32.37 -3.32
N LYS A 148 28.54 32.21 -2.01
CA LYS A 148 28.83 33.30 -1.08
C LYS A 148 30.32 33.39 -0.84
#